data_62adbeb95eb11770db9b158efc53c459
#
_entry.id   62adbeb95eb11770db9b158efc53c459
#
_cell.length_a   1.000
_cell.length_b   1.000
_cell.length_c   1.000
_cell.angle_alpha   90.00
_cell.angle_beta   90.00
_cell.angle_gamma   90.00
#
_symmetry.space_group_name_H-M   'P 1'
#
loop_
_entity.id
_entity.type
_entity.pdbx_description
1 polymer ?
#
loop_
_entity_poly.entity_id
_entity_poly.type
_entity_poly.pdbx_seq_one_letter_code
_entity_poly.pdbx_strand_id
1 'polypeptide(L)'
;MSQAGEKSRVPAENGLVSPGRVFQFQCLMSTAKAFLPEDFLLSTEWARTLYFEHAAKQPIFDYHCHLPPDQIANNRQFENLFQVWLAGDHYKWRAMRTNGVPEDLVTGKNTSDYDKFFAWAKTVPYTLRNPLYHWSHLELRRYFGICEIINEQTAPKIWEIANAKLRTPELSVHGILTKNRVNVICTTDDPVDDLAHHIAIKKTKLETRVYPTFRPDKALWVNNPAGFNAWIDQLTARSNIDVRDLNSFLSALKNRHDFFHSLGARVSDHGLENIPDVECTESEAKTIFDAARAGTAATPEQVNKFTWFMMLFFGRIDADAGWTKQLHLGAIRNNNTRLLKRVGADVGVDSIGDFPQARGLTRYLDRLDSESKLPKTVIYNLNPADNYVFATAIGNVQDGTIPGKIQFGSGWWFLDQKEGMEWQINALSQLGLLSRFVGMLTDSRSFVSYVRHEYFRRLLCSMIGKDVENGLIPADRALVGGMIENICYKNAQNYFGLETGKL
;
A
#
# COMPACT_ATOMS: atom_id res chain seq x y z
N MET A 1 -70.85 2.96 -39.22
CA MET A 1 -71.67 1.79 -38.91
C MET A 1 -71.28 1.44 -37.44
N SER A 2 -72.12 1.92 -36.45
CA SER A 2 -73.28 1.21 -35.89
C SER A 2 -72.83 0.01 -35.08
N GLN A 3 -73.07 -0.16 -33.78
CA GLN A 3 -74.04 0.27 -32.78
C GLN A 3 -73.56 -0.23 -31.43
N ALA A 4 -73.75 0.54 -30.38
CA ALA A 4 -74.73 0.37 -29.31
C ALA A 4 -74.43 -0.86 -28.44
N GLY A 5 -74.15 -0.81 -27.13
CA GLY A 5 -74.91 -0.15 -26.09
C GLY A 5 -75.72 -1.19 -25.30
N GLU A 6 -75.31 -1.46 -24.04
CA GLU A 6 -76.29 -1.94 -23.08
C GLU A 6 -75.82 -1.67 -21.64
N LYS A 7 -76.65 -1.01 -20.92
CA LYS A 7 -76.62 -0.75 -19.48
C LYS A 7 -77.31 -1.91 -18.73
N SER A 8 -76.75 -2.48 -17.68
CA SER A 8 -77.56 -3.14 -16.65
C SER A 8 -77.02 -2.88 -15.25
N ARG A 9 -77.80 -2.27 -14.54
CA ARG A 9 -78.29 -2.12 -13.16
C ARG A 9 -77.50 -2.86 -12.07
N VAL A 10 -77.15 -2.04 -11.09
CA VAL A 10 -76.79 -2.38 -9.71
C VAL A 10 -78.00 -2.92 -8.94
N PRO A 11 -77.84 -3.86 -8.05
CA PRO A 11 -78.58 -3.88 -6.79
C PRO A 11 -77.66 -3.58 -5.59
N ALA A 12 -78.16 -2.73 -4.73
CA ALA A 12 -77.63 -2.48 -3.40
C ALA A 12 -78.04 -3.61 -2.46
N GLU A 13 -77.06 -4.18 -1.73
CA GLU A 13 -77.32 -4.92 -0.52
C GLU A 13 -76.43 -4.43 0.61
N ASN A 14 -77.10 -4.06 1.67
CA ASN A 14 -76.57 -3.74 2.99
C ASN A 14 -75.92 -4.96 3.66
N GLY A 15 -74.70 -4.81 4.15
CA GLY A 15 -74.06 -5.90 4.90
C GLY A 15 -72.95 -5.44 5.80
N LEU A 16 -73.27 -5.12 7.02
CA LEU A 16 -72.53 -5.25 8.29
C LEU A 16 -71.00 -4.99 8.24
N VAL A 17 -70.63 -3.87 8.82
CA VAL A 17 -69.28 -3.53 9.29
C VAL A 17 -68.82 -4.55 10.35
N SER A 18 -67.80 -5.33 10.04
CA SER A 18 -67.07 -6.18 10.96
C SER A 18 -65.89 -5.38 11.56
N PRO A 19 -65.66 -5.44 12.89
CA PRO A 19 -64.65 -4.61 13.54
C PRO A 19 -63.25 -5.21 13.40
N GLY A 20 -62.30 -4.32 13.00
CA GLY A 20 -60.95 -4.39 13.50
C GLY A 20 -60.03 -5.53 13.02
N ARG A 21 -59.50 -5.43 11.81
CA ARG A 21 -58.12 -5.94 11.62
C ARG A 21 -57.16 -4.86 12.03
N VAL A 22 -56.67 -4.97 13.28
CA VAL A 22 -55.42 -4.31 13.70
C VAL A 22 -54.33 -4.89 12.82
N PHE A 23 -53.83 -4.10 11.85
CA PHE A 23 -52.58 -4.40 11.20
C PHE A 23 -51.49 -4.31 12.29
N GLN A 24 -51.11 -5.43 12.89
CA GLN A 24 -49.84 -5.55 13.58
C GLN A 24 -48.78 -5.34 12.54
N PHE A 25 -48.20 -4.11 12.50
CA PHE A 25 -46.89 -3.90 11.95
C PHE A 25 -45.93 -4.75 12.78
N GLN A 26 -45.71 -6.01 12.36
CA GLN A 26 -44.51 -6.72 12.77
C GLN A 26 -43.32 -5.86 12.30
N CYS A 27 -42.74 -5.17 13.26
CA CYS A 27 -41.41 -4.59 13.07
C CYS A 27 -40.52 -5.74 12.63
N LEU A 28 -40.28 -5.86 11.32
CA LEU A 28 -39.29 -6.76 10.77
C LEU A 28 -37.96 -6.36 11.43
N MET A 29 -37.59 -7.09 12.50
CA MET A 29 -36.27 -6.95 13.07
C MET A 29 -35.27 -7.13 11.92
N SER A 30 -34.49 -6.10 11.63
CA SER A 30 -33.46 -6.14 10.63
C SER A 30 -32.57 -7.35 10.90
N THR A 31 -32.52 -8.30 9.98
CA THR A 31 -31.61 -9.45 10.02
C THR A 31 -30.18 -9.04 9.68
N ALA A 32 -29.94 -7.75 9.44
CA ALA A 32 -28.62 -7.23 9.13
C ALA A 32 -27.69 -7.30 10.35
N LYS A 33 -26.48 -7.79 10.14
CA LYS A 33 -25.42 -7.74 11.16
C LYS A 33 -25.09 -6.29 11.54
N ALA A 34 -24.68 -6.08 12.78
CA ALA A 34 -24.15 -4.79 13.21
C ALA A 34 -22.97 -4.38 12.33
N PHE A 35 -22.76 -3.08 12.15
CA PHE A 35 -21.62 -2.57 11.38
C PHE A 35 -20.31 -2.89 12.10
N LEU A 36 -19.31 -3.43 11.37
CA LEU A 36 -18.03 -3.90 11.88
C LEU A 36 -18.15 -4.81 13.12
N PRO A 37 -18.90 -5.93 13.07
CA PRO A 37 -18.98 -6.85 14.19
C PRO A 37 -17.64 -7.51 14.46
N GLU A 38 -17.50 -8.26 15.54
CA GLU A 38 -16.27 -8.97 15.86
C GLU A 38 -15.83 -9.92 14.73
N ASP A 39 -16.79 -10.54 14.06
CA ASP A 39 -16.58 -11.39 12.87
C ASP A 39 -16.60 -10.62 11.54
N PHE A 40 -16.35 -9.30 11.56
CA PHE A 40 -16.25 -8.49 10.34
C PHE A 40 -15.34 -9.14 9.31
N LEU A 41 -15.81 -9.27 8.06
CA LEU A 41 -15.22 -10.00 6.95
C LEU A 41 -15.06 -11.53 7.13
N LEU A 42 -15.26 -12.09 8.30
CA LEU A 42 -15.14 -13.52 8.56
C LEU A 42 -16.49 -14.21 8.28
N SER A 43 -16.59 -14.83 7.11
CA SER A 43 -17.88 -15.33 6.59
C SER A 43 -18.26 -16.72 7.08
N THR A 44 -17.30 -17.48 7.64
CA THR A 44 -17.48 -18.89 8.01
C THR A 44 -16.85 -19.19 9.38
N GLU A 45 -17.16 -20.34 9.98
CA GLU A 45 -16.55 -20.73 11.25
C GLU A 45 -15.07 -21.04 11.08
N TRP A 46 -14.67 -21.65 9.96
CA TRP A 46 -13.27 -21.83 9.64
C TRP A 46 -12.53 -20.50 9.50
N ALA A 47 -13.15 -19.50 8.85
CA ALA A 47 -12.55 -18.15 8.75
C ALA A 47 -12.30 -17.54 10.12
N ARG A 48 -13.24 -17.68 11.06
CA ARG A 48 -13.11 -17.22 12.46
C ARG A 48 -11.97 -17.93 13.17
N THR A 49 -11.92 -19.26 13.09
CA THR A 49 -10.83 -20.07 13.67
C THR A 49 -9.47 -19.65 13.13
N LEU A 50 -9.31 -19.58 11.80
CA LEU A 50 -8.07 -19.18 11.16
C LEU A 50 -7.62 -17.77 11.56
N TYR A 51 -8.57 -16.86 11.70
CA TYR A 51 -8.23 -15.50 12.11
C TYR A 51 -7.84 -15.42 13.59
N PHE A 52 -8.69 -15.86 14.51
CA PHE A 52 -8.45 -15.65 15.94
C PHE A 52 -7.37 -16.55 16.52
N GLU A 53 -7.24 -17.78 16.03
CA GLU A 53 -6.25 -18.73 16.56
C GLU A 53 -4.87 -18.59 15.90
N HIS A 54 -4.80 -18.12 14.64
CA HIS A 54 -3.55 -18.07 13.85
C HIS A 54 -3.18 -16.64 13.42
N ALA A 55 -3.98 -15.99 12.58
CA ALA A 55 -3.60 -14.74 11.92
C ALA A 55 -3.44 -13.56 12.90
N ALA A 56 -4.41 -13.36 13.80
CA ALA A 56 -4.43 -12.23 14.74
C ALA A 56 -3.26 -12.26 15.75
N LYS A 57 -2.72 -13.45 16.03
CA LYS A 57 -1.60 -13.64 16.95
C LYS A 57 -0.25 -13.28 16.33
N GLN A 58 -0.16 -13.17 15.01
CA GLN A 58 1.10 -12.88 14.33
C GLN A 58 1.51 -11.42 14.50
N PRO A 59 2.79 -11.13 14.71
CA PRO A 59 3.31 -9.75 14.65
C PRO A 59 3.14 -9.15 13.25
N ILE A 60 3.48 -7.88 13.09
CA ILE A 60 3.49 -7.20 11.79
C ILE A 60 4.93 -7.08 11.30
N PHE A 61 5.17 -7.49 10.07
CA PHE A 61 6.37 -7.26 9.30
C PHE A 61 6.02 -6.32 8.13
N ASP A 62 6.23 -5.02 8.31
CA ASP A 62 5.89 -3.99 7.33
C ASP A 62 7.11 -3.69 6.45
N TYR A 63 7.30 -4.49 5.41
CA TYR A 63 8.50 -4.46 4.58
C TYR A 63 8.49 -3.36 3.52
N HIS A 64 7.45 -2.53 3.47
CA HIS A 64 7.39 -1.30 2.67
C HIS A 64 6.36 -0.33 3.22
N CYS A 65 6.79 0.87 3.58
CA CYS A 65 5.92 1.97 3.98
C CYS A 65 6.59 3.34 3.71
N HIS A 66 5.80 4.40 3.88
CA HIS A 66 6.25 5.79 3.79
C HIS A 66 6.15 6.52 5.16
N LEU A 67 6.26 5.78 6.26
CA LEU A 67 6.26 6.37 7.59
C LEU A 67 7.50 7.26 7.79
N PRO A 68 7.35 8.51 8.27
CA PRO A 68 8.46 9.42 8.43
C PRO A 68 9.43 8.96 9.54
N PRO A 69 10.72 8.70 9.24
CA PRO A 69 11.68 8.20 10.23
C PRO A 69 11.95 9.19 11.37
N ASP A 70 11.85 10.51 11.12
CA ASP A 70 11.99 11.56 12.13
C ASP A 70 10.92 11.45 13.22
N GLN A 71 9.67 11.12 12.83
CA GLN A 71 8.58 10.93 13.78
C GLN A 71 8.78 9.69 14.66
N ILE A 72 9.39 8.64 14.10
CA ILE A 72 9.76 7.44 14.87
C ILE A 72 10.92 7.77 15.82
N ALA A 73 11.98 8.42 15.33
CA ALA A 73 13.15 8.79 16.12
C ALA A 73 12.78 9.65 17.33
N ASN A 74 11.88 10.60 17.15
CA ASN A 74 11.44 11.54 18.17
C ASN A 74 10.27 11.03 19.02
N ASN A 75 9.78 9.80 18.78
CA ASN A 75 8.58 9.26 19.43
C ASN A 75 7.43 10.27 19.42
N ARG A 76 7.10 10.81 18.23
CA ARG A 76 6.15 11.91 18.09
C ARG A 76 4.84 11.63 18.82
N GLN A 77 4.37 12.64 19.57
CA GLN A 77 3.03 12.71 20.11
C GLN A 77 2.18 13.60 19.19
N PHE A 78 1.07 13.07 18.68
CA PHE A 78 0.17 13.84 17.82
C PHE A 78 -0.75 14.71 18.68
N GLU A 79 -0.97 15.95 18.25
CA GLU A 79 -1.83 16.90 18.98
C GLU A 79 -3.31 16.65 18.72
N ASN A 80 -3.63 16.20 17.50
CA ASN A 80 -5.00 16.00 17.07
C ASN A 80 -5.14 14.96 15.96
N LEU A 81 -6.39 14.56 15.70
CA LEU A 81 -6.75 13.52 14.75
C LEU A 81 -6.39 13.87 13.29
N PHE A 82 -6.42 15.15 12.92
CA PHE A 82 -6.01 15.56 11.57
C PHE A 82 -4.54 15.21 11.31
N GLN A 83 -3.65 15.48 12.26
CA GLN A 83 -2.20 15.27 12.08
C GLN A 83 -1.84 13.80 11.84
N VAL A 84 -2.51 12.87 12.52
CA VAL A 84 -2.24 11.44 12.36
C VAL A 84 -3.01 10.81 11.21
N TRP A 85 -4.10 11.44 10.77
CA TRP A 85 -5.09 10.81 9.90
C TRP A 85 -5.17 11.41 8.50
N LEU A 86 -5.01 12.72 8.38
CA LEU A 86 -5.29 13.46 7.15
C LEU A 86 -4.07 14.21 6.58
N ALA A 87 -3.08 14.51 7.40
CA ALA A 87 -1.98 15.40 7.01
C ALA A 87 -1.16 14.90 5.80
N GLY A 88 -1.14 13.60 5.53
CA GLY A 88 -0.42 12.99 4.41
C GLY A 88 -1.23 11.98 3.58
N ASP A 89 -2.54 11.88 3.81
CA ASP A 89 -3.37 10.81 3.20
C ASP A 89 -4.01 11.27 1.89
N HIS A 90 -3.32 11.01 0.80
CA HIS A 90 -3.80 11.35 -0.54
C HIS A 90 -5.04 10.52 -0.99
N TYR A 91 -5.37 9.39 -0.35
CA TYR A 91 -6.63 8.65 -0.58
C TYR A 91 -7.82 9.46 -0.07
N LYS A 92 -7.74 9.97 1.17
CA LYS A 92 -8.79 10.79 1.77
C LYS A 92 -8.94 12.13 1.03
N TRP A 93 -7.83 12.76 0.64
CA TRP A 93 -7.85 13.99 -0.16
C TRP A 93 -8.56 13.79 -1.51
N ARG A 94 -8.33 12.67 -2.18
CA ARG A 94 -9.02 12.33 -3.44
C ARG A 94 -10.54 12.20 -3.21
N ALA A 95 -10.96 11.51 -2.15
CA ALA A 95 -12.37 11.35 -1.80
C ALA A 95 -13.04 12.71 -1.44
N MET A 96 -12.36 13.55 -0.66
CA MET A 96 -12.83 14.89 -0.31
C MET A 96 -13.06 15.75 -1.56
N ARG A 97 -12.11 15.78 -2.48
CA ARG A 97 -12.26 16.50 -3.76
C ARG A 97 -13.41 15.96 -4.60
N THR A 98 -13.55 14.63 -4.67
CA THR A 98 -14.68 14.00 -5.36
C THR A 98 -16.02 14.39 -4.77
N ASN A 99 -16.07 14.61 -3.44
CA ASN A 99 -17.26 15.09 -2.72
C ASN A 99 -17.45 16.62 -2.77
N GLY A 100 -16.67 17.34 -3.59
CA GLY A 100 -16.81 18.78 -3.79
C GLY A 100 -16.20 19.65 -2.68
N VAL A 101 -15.34 19.09 -1.82
CA VAL A 101 -14.66 19.86 -0.77
C VAL A 101 -13.63 20.81 -1.41
N PRO A 102 -13.68 22.12 -1.09
CA PRO A 102 -12.70 23.09 -1.59
C PRO A 102 -11.27 22.73 -1.16
N GLU A 103 -10.28 23.00 -2.04
CA GLU A 103 -8.89 22.63 -1.82
C GLU A 103 -8.31 23.20 -0.51
N ASP A 104 -8.77 24.36 -0.07
CA ASP A 104 -8.31 24.97 1.18
C ASP A 104 -8.68 24.13 2.43
N LEU A 105 -9.77 23.35 2.35
CA LEU A 105 -10.16 22.37 3.37
C LEU A 105 -9.51 20.98 3.17
N VAL A 106 -8.78 20.76 2.08
CA VAL A 106 -8.05 19.50 1.82
C VAL A 106 -6.58 19.66 2.18
N THR A 107 -5.85 20.56 1.49
CA THR A 107 -4.41 20.77 1.65
C THR A 107 -4.03 22.21 2.01
N GLY A 108 -4.99 23.12 2.13
CA GLY A 108 -4.74 24.54 2.41
C GLY A 108 -3.97 24.77 3.71
N LYS A 109 -3.06 25.76 3.72
CA LYS A 109 -2.20 26.04 4.87
C LYS A 109 -2.85 26.98 5.90
N ASN A 110 -3.87 27.76 5.49
CA ASN A 110 -4.51 28.77 6.32
C ASN A 110 -5.83 28.31 6.94
N THR A 111 -6.16 27.04 6.83
CA THR A 111 -7.39 26.43 7.38
C THR A 111 -7.00 25.59 8.60
N SER A 112 -7.83 25.66 9.66
CA SER A 112 -7.55 24.90 10.89
C SER A 112 -7.60 23.38 10.69
N ASP A 113 -6.86 22.65 11.50
CA ASP A 113 -6.88 21.19 11.51
C ASP A 113 -8.29 20.65 11.78
N TYR A 114 -9.07 21.32 12.64
CA TYR A 114 -10.45 20.94 12.92
C TYR A 114 -11.35 21.11 11.70
N ASP A 115 -11.26 22.22 10.98
CA ASP A 115 -12.11 22.44 9.79
C ASP A 115 -11.86 21.41 8.69
N LYS A 116 -10.59 21.01 8.49
CA LYS A 116 -10.22 19.94 7.56
C LYS A 116 -10.74 18.58 8.02
N PHE A 117 -10.60 18.27 9.32
CA PHE A 117 -11.19 17.06 9.88
C PHE A 117 -12.71 17.06 9.75
N PHE A 118 -13.38 18.17 10.02
CA PHE A 118 -14.82 18.30 9.91
C PHE A 118 -15.30 18.12 8.46
N ALA A 119 -14.57 18.67 7.48
CA ALA A 119 -14.84 18.46 6.07
C ALA A 119 -14.68 16.97 5.66
N TRP A 120 -13.69 16.28 6.23
CA TRP A 120 -13.55 14.82 6.08
C TRP A 120 -14.74 14.07 6.72
N ALA A 121 -15.13 14.43 7.93
CA ALA A 121 -16.26 13.79 8.62
C ALA A 121 -17.57 13.95 7.84
N LYS A 122 -17.79 15.09 7.19
CA LYS A 122 -18.90 15.33 6.24
C LYS A 122 -18.80 14.45 4.98
N THR A 123 -17.58 14.11 4.57
CA THR A 123 -17.33 13.29 3.38
C THR A 123 -17.54 11.80 3.63
N VAL A 124 -17.22 11.30 4.84
CA VAL A 124 -17.27 9.88 5.16
C VAL A 124 -18.60 9.20 4.82
N PRO A 125 -19.81 9.77 5.08
CA PRO A 125 -21.07 9.14 4.70
C PRO A 125 -21.20 8.85 3.20
N TYR A 126 -20.51 9.59 2.36
CA TYR A 126 -20.49 9.38 0.90
C TYR A 126 -19.46 8.34 0.43
N THR A 127 -18.64 7.82 1.35
CA THR A 127 -17.64 6.79 1.03
C THR A 127 -18.16 5.35 1.21
N LEU A 128 -19.49 5.14 1.31
CA LEU A 128 -20.08 3.79 1.35
C LEU A 128 -19.58 2.95 0.17
N ARG A 129 -19.17 1.70 0.45
CA ARG A 129 -18.46 0.77 -0.45
C ARG A 129 -17.02 1.16 -0.81
N ASN A 130 -16.57 2.37 -0.56
CA ASN A 130 -15.16 2.72 -0.65
C ASN A 130 -14.40 2.16 0.58
N PRO A 131 -13.18 1.64 0.45
CA PRO A 131 -12.42 1.10 1.57
C PRO A 131 -12.20 2.11 2.71
N LEU A 132 -12.16 3.40 2.41
CA LEU A 132 -12.01 4.46 3.40
C LEU A 132 -13.12 4.44 4.46
N TYR A 133 -14.34 3.98 4.12
CA TYR A 133 -15.42 3.82 5.09
C TYR A 133 -15.07 2.80 6.16
N HIS A 134 -14.58 1.63 5.74
CA HIS A 134 -14.17 0.58 6.68
C HIS A 134 -12.91 0.96 7.45
N TRP A 135 -11.88 1.44 6.77
CA TRP A 135 -10.60 1.78 7.40
C TRP A 135 -10.75 2.87 8.45
N SER A 136 -11.45 3.96 8.12
CA SER A 136 -11.66 5.05 9.06
C SER A 136 -12.38 4.61 10.34
N HIS A 137 -13.41 3.79 10.21
CA HIS A 137 -14.12 3.27 11.38
C HIS A 137 -13.35 2.20 12.15
N LEU A 138 -12.52 1.38 11.47
CA LEU A 138 -11.61 0.44 12.13
C LEU A 138 -10.54 1.20 12.92
N GLU A 139 -9.94 2.24 12.33
CA GLU A 139 -8.98 3.12 13.01
C GLU A 139 -9.59 3.74 14.26
N LEU A 140 -10.80 4.32 14.18
CA LEU A 140 -11.50 4.86 15.34
C LEU A 140 -11.74 3.82 16.42
N ARG A 141 -12.17 2.64 16.03
CA ARG A 141 -12.49 1.56 16.97
C ARG A 141 -11.24 1.01 17.65
N ARG A 142 -10.18 0.73 16.90
CA ARG A 142 -8.98 0.06 17.41
C ARG A 142 -8.08 0.98 18.26
N TYR A 143 -7.96 2.23 17.87
CA TYR A 143 -7.09 3.17 18.58
C TYR A 143 -7.85 4.00 19.61
N PHE A 144 -9.06 4.40 19.29
CA PHE A 144 -9.80 5.35 20.13
C PHE A 144 -10.99 4.74 20.85
N GLY A 145 -11.37 3.47 20.59
CA GLY A 145 -12.54 2.82 21.21
C GLY A 145 -13.86 3.49 20.83
N ILE A 146 -13.89 4.22 19.69
CA ILE A 146 -15.07 4.92 19.21
C ILE A 146 -15.81 4.01 18.23
N CYS A 147 -17.08 3.71 18.53
CA CYS A 147 -17.94 2.88 17.70
C CYS A 147 -18.98 3.68 16.91
N GLU A 148 -19.11 4.96 17.18
CA GLU A 148 -20.01 5.85 16.45
C GLU A 148 -19.61 5.95 15.00
N ILE A 149 -20.62 6.08 14.12
CA ILE A 149 -20.42 6.35 12.69
C ILE A 149 -19.98 7.80 12.51
N ILE A 150 -18.95 8.01 11.71
CA ILE A 150 -18.41 9.34 11.39
C ILE A 150 -19.38 10.08 10.48
N ASN A 151 -19.84 11.27 10.93
CA ASN A 151 -20.65 12.20 10.18
C ASN A 151 -20.54 13.61 10.80
N GLU A 152 -21.26 14.56 10.26
CA GLU A 152 -21.28 15.96 10.75
C GLU A 152 -21.72 16.05 12.22
N GLN A 153 -22.71 15.25 12.64
CA GLN A 153 -23.28 15.30 13.99
C GLN A 153 -22.34 14.70 15.03
N THR A 154 -21.62 13.64 14.67
CA THR A 154 -20.70 12.94 15.58
C THR A 154 -19.28 13.50 15.59
N ALA A 155 -18.90 14.28 14.56
CA ALA A 155 -17.55 14.80 14.40
C ALA A 155 -17.01 15.57 15.61
N PRO A 156 -17.76 16.51 16.27
CA PRO A 156 -17.23 17.23 17.44
C PRO A 156 -16.86 16.28 18.58
N LYS A 157 -17.72 15.34 18.90
CA LYS A 157 -17.49 14.33 19.96
C LYS A 157 -16.31 13.44 19.63
N ILE A 158 -16.21 12.97 18.37
CA ILE A 158 -15.08 12.12 17.89
C ILE A 158 -13.76 12.88 18.03
N TRP A 159 -13.73 14.16 17.64
CA TRP A 159 -12.56 15.01 17.76
C TRP A 159 -12.08 15.13 19.20
N GLU A 160 -12.96 15.42 20.13
CA GLU A 160 -12.62 15.56 21.54
C GLU A 160 -12.06 14.26 22.13
N ILE A 161 -12.76 13.13 21.93
CA ILE A 161 -12.36 11.83 22.48
C ILE A 161 -11.05 11.37 21.88
N ALA A 162 -10.89 11.47 20.55
CA ALA A 162 -9.69 11.02 19.86
C ALA A 162 -8.46 11.86 20.27
N ASN A 163 -8.61 13.19 20.34
CA ASN A 163 -7.51 14.07 20.73
C ASN A 163 -7.11 13.89 22.20
N ALA A 164 -8.07 13.62 23.10
CA ALA A 164 -7.75 13.28 24.48
C ALA A 164 -6.89 12.02 24.57
N LYS A 165 -7.20 10.99 23.77
CA LYS A 165 -6.42 9.76 23.71
C LYS A 165 -5.07 9.93 23.02
N LEU A 166 -4.98 10.75 21.96
CA LEU A 166 -3.70 11.04 21.30
C LEU A 166 -2.66 11.66 22.22
N ARG A 167 -3.08 12.31 23.31
CA ARG A 167 -2.15 12.87 24.32
C ARG A 167 -1.61 11.84 25.30
N THR A 168 -2.07 10.58 25.24
CA THR A 168 -1.57 9.51 26.11
C THR A 168 -0.32 8.86 25.50
N PRO A 169 0.62 8.36 26.32
CA PRO A 169 1.81 7.65 25.81
C PRO A 169 1.47 6.44 24.94
N GLU A 170 0.31 5.80 25.15
CA GLU A 170 -0.17 4.66 24.37
C GLU A 170 -0.35 4.99 22.88
N LEU A 171 -0.67 6.24 22.56
CA LEU A 171 -0.86 6.72 21.19
C LEU A 171 0.26 7.69 20.74
N SER A 172 1.41 7.68 21.40
CA SER A 172 2.66 8.13 20.79
C SER A 172 3.06 7.19 19.65
N VAL A 173 3.98 7.60 18.77
CA VAL A 173 4.45 6.73 17.68
C VAL A 173 4.96 5.39 18.20
N HIS A 174 5.81 5.37 19.23
CA HIS A 174 6.28 4.11 19.81
C HIS A 174 5.14 3.30 20.46
N GLY A 175 4.20 3.97 21.14
CA GLY A 175 3.03 3.32 21.72
C GLY A 175 2.16 2.63 20.65
N ILE A 176 1.91 3.30 19.52
CA ILE A 176 1.16 2.74 18.39
C ILE A 176 1.88 1.51 17.81
N LEU A 177 3.20 1.58 17.60
CA LEU A 177 4.00 0.47 17.07
C LEU A 177 3.95 -0.74 18.02
N THR A 178 4.12 -0.51 19.30
CA THR A 178 4.03 -1.56 20.34
C THR A 178 2.64 -2.18 20.40
N LYS A 179 1.59 -1.36 20.41
CA LYS A 179 0.19 -1.80 20.46
C LYS A 179 -0.16 -2.73 19.29
N ASN A 180 0.36 -2.44 18.10
CA ASN A 180 0.14 -3.25 16.91
C ASN A 180 1.13 -4.41 16.76
N ARG A 181 2.06 -4.58 17.71
CA ARG A 181 3.11 -5.60 17.64
C ARG A 181 3.89 -5.52 16.33
N VAL A 182 4.26 -4.30 15.91
CA VAL A 182 5.06 -4.08 14.70
C VAL A 182 6.50 -4.48 14.98
N ASN A 183 6.95 -5.53 14.33
CA ASN A 183 8.26 -6.11 14.55
C ASN A 183 9.34 -5.47 13.68
N VAL A 184 9.00 -5.26 12.40
CA VAL A 184 9.89 -4.64 11.41
C VAL A 184 9.13 -3.59 10.62
N ILE A 185 9.83 -2.49 10.32
CA ILE A 185 9.42 -1.43 9.39
C ILE A 185 10.56 -1.22 8.40
N CYS A 186 10.25 -1.23 7.09
CA CYS A 186 11.12 -0.71 6.05
C CYS A 186 10.51 0.59 5.51
N THR A 187 11.22 1.70 5.71
CA THR A 187 10.84 3.02 5.21
C THR A 187 11.19 3.17 3.72
N THR A 188 10.98 4.33 3.14
CA THR A 188 11.34 4.62 1.74
C THR A 188 12.25 5.84 1.72
N ASP A 189 13.52 5.66 1.32
CA ASP A 189 14.57 6.65 1.52
C ASP A 189 15.38 6.89 0.24
N ASP A 190 15.73 8.15 -0.02
CA ASP A 190 16.51 8.55 -1.18
C ASP A 190 18.01 8.24 -0.95
N PRO A 191 18.79 7.83 -1.98
CA PRO A 191 20.24 7.66 -1.86
C PRO A 191 21.00 8.82 -1.22
N VAL A 192 20.50 10.05 -1.36
CA VAL A 192 21.13 11.26 -0.80
C VAL A 192 20.75 11.53 0.66
N ASP A 193 19.87 10.75 1.28
CA ASP A 193 19.51 10.88 2.67
C ASP A 193 20.70 10.51 3.59
N ASP A 194 20.88 11.26 4.66
CA ASP A 194 21.96 10.98 5.64
C ASP A 194 21.61 9.86 6.61
N LEU A 195 20.36 9.44 6.64
CA LEU A 195 19.81 8.41 7.53
C LEU A 195 20.03 8.71 9.02
N ALA A 196 20.18 9.98 9.39
CA ALA A 196 20.42 10.40 10.77
C ALA A 196 19.30 9.90 11.71
N HIS A 197 18.05 9.89 11.25
CA HIS A 197 16.92 9.40 12.04
C HIS A 197 16.98 7.89 12.25
N HIS A 198 17.38 7.10 11.24
CA HIS A 198 17.59 5.66 11.40
C HIS A 198 18.71 5.35 12.41
N ILE A 199 19.79 6.14 12.37
CA ILE A 199 20.88 6.03 13.35
C ILE A 199 20.38 6.38 14.76
N ALA A 200 19.52 7.40 14.88
CA ALA A 200 18.94 7.80 16.16
C ALA A 200 17.98 6.72 16.69
N ILE A 201 17.12 6.14 15.85
CA ILE A 201 16.16 5.08 16.23
C ILE A 201 16.91 3.87 16.83
N LYS A 202 18.03 3.47 16.25
CA LYS A 202 18.85 2.35 16.80
C LYS A 202 19.33 2.56 18.22
N LYS A 203 19.37 3.81 18.71
CA LYS A 203 19.78 4.17 20.08
C LYS A 203 18.59 4.22 21.06
N THR A 204 17.36 4.12 20.57
CA THR A 204 16.16 4.12 21.41
C THR A 204 15.92 2.73 22.02
N LYS A 205 14.96 2.67 22.96
CA LYS A 205 14.48 1.40 23.55
C LYS A 205 13.34 0.76 22.75
N LEU A 206 13.05 1.27 21.53
CA LEU A 206 12.00 0.74 20.67
C LEU A 206 12.34 -0.69 20.25
N GLU A 207 11.44 -1.63 20.52
CA GLU A 207 11.62 -3.03 20.09
C GLU A 207 11.43 -3.23 18.59
N THR A 208 10.57 -2.42 17.95
CA THR A 208 10.40 -2.42 16.50
C THR A 208 11.72 -2.08 15.80
N ARG A 209 12.15 -2.93 14.87
CA ARG A 209 13.33 -2.66 14.04
C ARG A 209 12.92 -1.81 12.84
N VAL A 210 13.65 -0.73 12.59
CA VAL A 210 13.38 0.21 11.48
C VAL A 210 14.59 0.24 10.56
N TYR A 211 14.37 -0.10 9.30
CA TYR A 211 15.39 -0.18 8.27
C TYR A 211 15.11 0.79 7.14
N PRO A 212 16.13 1.46 6.60
CA PRO A 212 15.97 2.25 5.39
C PRO A 212 15.83 1.32 4.17
N THR A 213 15.04 1.76 3.18
CA THR A 213 14.96 1.14 1.86
C THR A 213 15.55 2.08 0.83
N PHE A 214 16.45 1.57 -0.01
CA PHE A 214 17.14 2.34 -1.04
C PHE A 214 16.24 2.56 -2.26
N ARG A 215 15.77 3.80 -2.49
CA ARG A 215 14.90 4.17 -3.61
C ARG A 215 15.54 5.21 -4.53
N PRO A 216 16.28 4.77 -5.54
CA PRO A 216 17.08 5.65 -6.40
C PRO A 216 16.31 6.18 -7.64
N ASP A 217 14.99 6.37 -7.59
CA ASP A 217 14.20 6.75 -8.77
C ASP A 217 14.65 8.06 -9.42
N LYS A 218 15.20 9.00 -8.62
CA LYS A 218 15.75 10.26 -9.15
C LYS A 218 17.00 10.08 -10.02
N ALA A 219 17.68 8.96 -9.90
CA ALA A 219 18.78 8.59 -10.77
C ALA A 219 18.35 8.37 -12.23
N LEU A 220 17.04 8.24 -12.48
CA LEU A 220 16.47 8.04 -13.82
C LEU A 220 16.00 9.34 -14.49
N TRP A 221 16.10 10.50 -13.84
CA TRP A 221 15.48 11.76 -14.27
C TRP A 221 16.20 12.48 -15.42
N VAL A 222 16.80 11.76 -16.34
CA VAL A 222 17.53 12.32 -17.51
C VAL A 222 16.67 13.19 -18.43
N ASN A 223 15.34 13.09 -18.35
CA ASN A 223 14.37 13.96 -19.04
C ASN A 223 14.09 15.28 -18.28
N ASN A 224 14.61 15.43 -17.06
CA ASN A 224 14.53 16.65 -16.25
C ASN A 224 15.94 17.08 -15.82
N PRO A 225 16.78 17.62 -16.71
CA PRO A 225 18.18 17.91 -16.42
C PRO A 225 18.40 18.82 -15.20
N ALA A 226 17.52 19.80 -15.00
CA ALA A 226 17.62 20.69 -13.84
C ALA A 226 17.46 19.93 -12.51
N GLY A 227 16.44 19.11 -12.40
CA GLY A 227 16.22 18.27 -11.21
C GLY A 227 17.29 17.18 -11.06
N PHE A 228 17.70 16.56 -12.17
CA PHE A 228 18.73 15.53 -12.19
C PHE A 228 20.08 16.08 -11.71
N ASN A 229 20.51 17.22 -12.25
CA ASN A 229 21.78 17.85 -11.86
C ASN A 229 21.79 18.31 -10.41
N ALA A 230 20.71 18.95 -9.94
CA ALA A 230 20.58 19.35 -8.54
C ALA A 230 20.62 18.13 -7.58
N TRP A 231 20.06 16.99 -7.98
CA TRP A 231 20.13 15.76 -7.21
C TRP A 231 21.54 15.13 -7.26
N ILE A 232 22.23 15.16 -8.40
CA ILE A 232 23.63 14.69 -8.53
C ILE A 232 24.57 15.51 -7.63
N ASP A 233 24.36 16.81 -7.51
CA ASP A 233 25.17 17.65 -6.61
C ASP A 233 25.02 17.19 -5.15
N GLN A 234 23.81 16.81 -4.73
CA GLN A 234 23.59 16.20 -3.43
C GLN A 234 24.24 14.82 -3.32
N LEU A 235 24.14 13.98 -4.37
CA LEU A 235 24.78 12.66 -4.41
C LEU A 235 26.32 12.79 -4.28
N THR A 236 26.92 13.74 -4.99
CA THR A 236 28.35 14.08 -4.88
C THR A 236 28.71 14.41 -3.44
N ALA A 237 27.96 15.30 -2.80
CA ALA A 237 28.21 15.70 -1.42
C ALA A 237 28.07 14.54 -0.42
N ARG A 238 27.07 13.68 -0.62
CA ARG A 238 26.78 12.56 0.29
C ARG A 238 27.68 11.34 0.12
N SER A 239 28.14 11.08 -1.11
CA SER A 239 29.07 9.98 -1.42
C SER A 239 30.53 10.36 -1.25
N ASN A 240 30.83 11.65 -1.19
CA ASN A 240 32.20 12.18 -1.28
C ASN A 240 32.94 11.72 -2.57
N ILE A 241 32.20 11.53 -3.67
CA ILE A 241 32.71 11.15 -4.98
C ILE A 241 32.31 12.26 -5.97
N ASP A 242 33.26 12.86 -6.65
CA ASP A 242 33.01 13.87 -7.67
C ASP A 242 32.40 13.21 -8.92
N VAL A 243 31.12 13.42 -9.15
CA VAL A 243 30.35 12.82 -10.24
C VAL A 243 30.55 13.63 -11.54
N ARG A 244 31.50 13.23 -12.34
CA ARG A 244 31.89 13.90 -13.61
C ARG A 244 31.35 13.18 -14.85
N ASP A 245 31.19 11.87 -14.76
CA ASP A 245 30.80 10.98 -15.84
C ASP A 245 29.94 9.82 -15.34
N LEU A 246 29.48 8.98 -16.27
CA LEU A 246 28.64 7.81 -15.92
C LEU A 246 29.34 6.89 -14.92
N ASN A 247 30.64 6.63 -15.05
CA ASN A 247 31.35 5.70 -14.16
C ASN A 247 31.44 6.23 -12.73
N SER A 248 31.77 7.51 -12.56
CA SER A 248 31.74 8.15 -11.23
C SER A 248 30.32 8.24 -10.65
N PHE A 249 29.28 8.40 -11.50
CA PHE A 249 27.88 8.34 -11.09
C PHE A 249 27.50 6.96 -10.54
N LEU A 250 27.82 5.89 -11.27
CA LEU A 250 27.57 4.51 -10.81
C LEU A 250 28.34 4.20 -9.51
N SER A 251 29.59 4.69 -9.42
CA SER A 251 30.41 4.53 -8.21
C SER A 251 29.81 5.25 -7.00
N ALA A 252 29.29 6.46 -7.19
CA ALA A 252 28.62 7.23 -6.13
C ALA A 252 27.33 6.52 -5.65
N LEU A 253 26.52 6.00 -6.57
CA LEU A 253 25.33 5.22 -6.26
C LEU A 253 25.67 3.93 -5.46
N LYS A 254 26.72 3.20 -5.91
CA LYS A 254 27.19 2.00 -5.20
C LYS A 254 27.69 2.35 -3.79
N ASN A 255 28.44 3.43 -3.65
CA ASN A 255 28.89 3.93 -2.33
C ASN A 255 27.68 4.20 -1.39
N ARG A 256 26.61 4.84 -1.91
CA ARG A 256 25.41 5.09 -1.12
C ARG A 256 24.66 3.79 -0.78
N HIS A 257 24.58 2.85 -1.72
CA HIS A 257 24.02 1.52 -1.47
C HIS A 257 24.79 0.80 -0.34
N ASP A 258 26.12 0.85 -0.33
CA ASP A 258 26.95 0.27 0.71
C ASP A 258 26.77 0.97 2.06
N PHE A 259 26.56 2.29 2.06
CA PHE A 259 26.22 3.03 3.27
C PHE A 259 24.88 2.57 3.85
N PHE A 260 23.84 2.43 3.03
CA PHE A 260 22.56 1.87 3.47
C PHE A 260 22.72 0.45 4.02
N HIS A 261 23.50 -0.38 3.32
CA HIS A 261 23.83 -1.74 3.77
C HIS A 261 24.46 -1.74 5.18
N SER A 262 25.39 -0.84 5.44
CA SER A 262 26.07 -0.71 6.75
C SER A 262 25.10 -0.35 7.88
N LEU A 263 23.99 0.30 7.54
CA LEU A 263 22.90 0.62 8.45
C LEU A 263 21.80 -0.45 8.52
N GLY A 264 22.03 -1.61 7.92
CA GLY A 264 21.13 -2.77 7.99
C GLY A 264 20.10 -2.85 6.88
N ALA A 265 20.10 -1.95 5.89
CA ALA A 265 19.24 -2.08 4.72
C ALA A 265 19.50 -3.39 3.97
N ARG A 266 18.43 -4.04 3.54
CA ARG A 266 18.45 -5.28 2.73
C ARG A 266 17.39 -5.23 1.61
N VAL A 267 16.86 -4.04 1.36
CA VAL A 267 15.76 -3.84 0.42
C VAL A 267 16.02 -2.61 -0.44
N SER A 268 15.82 -2.74 -1.75
CA SER A 268 15.69 -1.63 -2.69
C SER A 268 14.25 -1.54 -3.19
N ASP A 269 13.84 -0.35 -3.65
CA ASP A 269 12.50 -0.09 -4.15
C ASP A 269 12.55 0.82 -5.38
N HIS A 270 11.68 0.56 -6.36
CA HIS A 270 11.57 1.35 -7.59
C HIS A 270 10.10 1.52 -7.99
N GLY A 271 9.72 2.74 -8.35
CA GLY A 271 8.39 3.06 -8.87
C GLY A 271 8.44 3.48 -10.34
N LEU A 272 8.01 2.59 -11.25
CA LEU A 272 8.08 2.78 -12.70
C LEU A 272 6.70 2.62 -13.34
N GLU A 273 6.51 3.21 -14.52
CA GLU A 273 5.35 2.91 -15.37
C GLU A 273 5.40 1.46 -15.87
N ASN A 274 6.55 1.05 -16.39
CA ASN A 274 6.88 -0.32 -16.79
C ASN A 274 8.40 -0.49 -16.81
N ILE A 275 8.88 -1.71 -16.93
CA ILE A 275 10.26 -1.99 -17.32
C ILE A 275 10.32 -1.87 -18.85
N PRO A 276 11.17 -0.98 -19.42
CA PRO A 276 11.27 -0.82 -20.87
C PRO A 276 11.76 -2.09 -21.59
N ASP A 277 11.14 -2.43 -22.72
CA ASP A 277 11.58 -3.53 -23.59
C ASP A 277 12.56 -3.02 -24.65
N VAL A 278 13.76 -2.63 -24.22
CA VAL A 278 14.82 -2.08 -25.08
C VAL A 278 16.17 -2.61 -24.63
N GLU A 279 17.18 -2.51 -25.53
CA GLU A 279 18.59 -2.64 -25.14
C GLU A 279 19.24 -1.28 -25.04
N CYS A 280 20.23 -1.19 -24.16
CA CYS A 280 21.08 -0.01 -24.03
C CYS A 280 22.51 -0.44 -23.73
N THR A 281 23.43 -0.04 -24.58
CA THR A 281 24.86 -0.22 -24.35
C THR A 281 25.36 0.80 -23.35
N GLU A 282 26.51 0.54 -22.71
CA GLU A 282 27.16 1.50 -21.83
C GLU A 282 27.52 2.81 -22.54
N SER A 283 27.95 2.74 -23.83
CA SER A 283 28.24 3.92 -24.66
C SER A 283 27.00 4.79 -24.90
N GLU A 284 25.84 4.17 -25.16
CA GLU A 284 24.58 4.91 -25.30
C GLU A 284 24.15 5.54 -23.96
N ALA A 285 24.22 4.77 -22.86
CA ALA A 285 23.92 5.28 -21.52
C ALA A 285 24.83 6.46 -21.16
N LYS A 286 26.12 6.36 -21.47
CA LYS A 286 27.09 7.46 -21.29
C LYS A 286 26.68 8.70 -22.08
N THR A 287 26.34 8.55 -23.35
CA THR A 287 25.91 9.66 -24.19
C THR A 287 24.70 10.38 -23.65
N ILE A 288 23.68 9.60 -23.16
CA ILE A 288 22.48 10.14 -22.57
C ILE A 288 22.78 10.86 -21.25
N PHE A 289 23.62 10.27 -20.41
CA PHE A 289 24.07 10.87 -19.14
C PHE A 289 24.78 12.19 -19.37
N ASP A 290 25.78 12.21 -20.28
CA ASP A 290 26.56 13.40 -20.57
C ASP A 290 25.67 14.55 -21.12
N ALA A 291 24.69 14.23 -21.98
CA ALA A 291 23.73 15.20 -22.50
C ALA A 291 22.86 15.79 -21.37
N ALA A 292 22.36 14.95 -20.47
CA ALA A 292 21.57 15.40 -19.32
C ALA A 292 22.42 16.26 -18.36
N ARG A 293 23.70 15.88 -18.14
CA ARG A 293 24.65 16.68 -17.34
C ARG A 293 24.90 18.05 -17.98
N ALA A 294 24.93 18.10 -19.31
CA ALA A 294 25.07 19.35 -20.07
C ALA A 294 23.78 20.20 -20.17
N GLY A 295 22.67 19.75 -19.54
CA GLY A 295 21.40 20.46 -19.52
C GLY A 295 20.43 20.12 -20.66
N THR A 296 20.72 19.08 -21.47
CA THR A 296 19.86 18.63 -22.56
C THR A 296 18.96 17.50 -22.08
N ALA A 297 17.61 17.71 -22.15
CA ALA A 297 16.64 16.71 -21.76
C ALA A 297 16.65 15.51 -22.72
N ALA A 298 16.64 14.29 -22.15
CA ALA A 298 16.55 13.07 -22.91
C ALA A 298 15.17 12.92 -23.57
N THR A 299 15.15 12.37 -24.79
CA THR A 299 13.90 11.98 -25.48
C THR A 299 13.26 10.77 -24.77
N PRO A 300 11.96 10.48 -25.01
CA PRO A 300 11.33 9.30 -24.43
C PRO A 300 12.05 7.98 -24.73
N GLU A 301 12.61 7.82 -25.94
CA GLU A 301 13.40 6.64 -26.30
C GLU A 301 14.70 6.57 -25.47
N GLN A 302 15.38 7.69 -25.31
CA GLN A 302 16.60 7.78 -24.49
C GLN A 302 16.30 7.53 -23.01
N VAL A 303 15.17 8.00 -22.50
CA VAL A 303 14.72 7.70 -21.13
C VAL A 303 14.53 6.18 -20.95
N ASN A 304 13.87 5.51 -21.89
CA ASN A 304 13.69 4.07 -21.84
C ASN A 304 15.03 3.32 -21.86
N LYS A 305 15.95 3.69 -22.75
CA LYS A 305 17.31 3.11 -22.83
C LYS A 305 18.08 3.31 -21.52
N PHE A 306 18.09 4.52 -21.00
CA PHE A 306 18.80 4.83 -19.75
C PHE A 306 18.16 4.11 -18.55
N THR A 307 16.82 4.06 -18.48
CA THR A 307 16.09 3.30 -17.43
C THR A 307 16.47 1.83 -17.48
N TRP A 308 16.47 1.19 -18.65
CA TRP A 308 16.89 -0.20 -18.80
C TRP A 308 18.31 -0.44 -18.26
N PHE A 309 19.26 0.39 -18.68
CA PHE A 309 20.66 0.29 -18.25
C PHE A 309 20.79 0.43 -16.73
N MET A 310 20.16 1.45 -16.15
CA MET A 310 20.22 1.71 -14.72
C MET A 310 19.51 0.62 -13.90
N MET A 311 18.37 0.10 -14.37
CA MET A 311 17.66 -0.98 -13.67
C MET A 311 18.47 -2.27 -13.62
N LEU A 312 19.22 -2.59 -14.69
CA LEU A 312 20.19 -3.71 -14.68
C LEU A 312 21.34 -3.44 -13.70
N PHE A 313 21.88 -2.22 -13.66
CA PHE A 313 22.88 -1.85 -12.67
C PHE A 313 22.37 -2.05 -11.24
N PHE A 314 21.19 -1.54 -10.91
CA PHE A 314 20.58 -1.72 -9.58
C PHE A 314 20.28 -3.20 -9.27
N GLY A 315 19.86 -3.98 -10.26
CA GLY A 315 19.65 -5.42 -10.09
C GLY A 315 20.94 -6.15 -9.68
N ARG A 316 22.03 -5.83 -10.35
CA ARG A 316 23.35 -6.42 -10.09
C ARG A 316 23.90 -6.09 -8.70
N ILE A 317 23.84 -4.82 -8.29
CA ILE A 317 24.34 -4.42 -6.95
C ILE A 317 23.48 -4.99 -5.81
N ASP A 318 22.18 -5.13 -6.03
CA ASP A 318 21.28 -5.79 -5.06
C ASP A 318 21.61 -7.28 -4.92
N ALA A 319 21.83 -7.98 -6.06
CA ALA A 319 22.21 -9.39 -6.06
C ALA A 319 23.55 -9.62 -5.35
N ASP A 320 24.56 -8.77 -5.65
CA ASP A 320 25.89 -8.86 -5.04
C ASP A 320 25.85 -8.64 -3.52
N ALA A 321 24.92 -7.83 -3.04
CA ALA A 321 24.75 -7.55 -1.63
C ALA A 321 23.72 -8.49 -0.92
N GLY A 322 23.08 -9.41 -1.66
CA GLY A 322 22.06 -10.32 -1.14
C GLY A 322 20.75 -9.64 -0.76
N TRP A 323 20.43 -8.50 -1.36
CA TRP A 323 19.24 -7.71 -1.06
C TRP A 323 17.99 -8.27 -1.75
N THR A 324 16.85 -7.77 -1.33
CA THR A 324 15.56 -7.96 -2.00
C THR A 324 15.22 -6.68 -2.78
N LYS A 325 14.88 -6.85 -4.04
CA LYS A 325 14.37 -5.76 -4.90
C LYS A 325 12.86 -5.70 -4.85
N GLN A 326 12.30 -4.49 -4.77
CA GLN A 326 10.86 -4.25 -4.93
C GLN A 326 10.63 -3.43 -6.20
N LEU A 327 9.67 -3.86 -7.03
CA LEU A 327 9.28 -3.20 -8.27
C LEU A 327 7.81 -2.82 -8.22
N HIS A 328 7.51 -1.53 -8.14
CA HIS A 328 6.17 -0.97 -8.20
C HIS A 328 5.88 -0.50 -9.63
N LEU A 329 5.01 -1.20 -10.36
CA LEU A 329 4.79 -0.99 -11.80
C LEU A 329 3.35 -0.57 -12.11
N GLY A 330 3.19 0.39 -13.03
CA GLY A 330 1.90 0.71 -13.63
C GLY A 330 1.24 2.02 -13.20
N ALA A 331 1.92 2.90 -12.46
CA ALA A 331 1.32 4.17 -12.04
C ALA A 331 1.57 5.29 -13.05
N ILE A 332 0.49 5.96 -13.53
CA ILE A 332 0.57 7.26 -14.20
C ILE A 332 0.47 8.34 -13.13
N ARG A 333 1.53 9.11 -12.97
CA ARG A 333 1.62 10.09 -11.88
C ARG A 333 1.31 11.51 -12.33
N ASN A 334 0.79 12.32 -11.38
CA ASN A 334 0.62 13.76 -11.54
C ASN A 334 -0.28 14.18 -12.72
N ASN A 335 -1.41 13.48 -12.92
CA ASN A 335 -2.32 13.66 -14.06
C ASN A 335 -3.13 14.97 -14.05
N ASN A 336 -2.86 15.89 -13.11
CA ASN A 336 -3.49 17.19 -13.04
C ASN A 336 -2.42 18.30 -12.94
N THR A 337 -2.02 18.84 -14.07
CA THR A 337 -0.98 19.88 -14.15
C THR A 337 -1.30 21.12 -13.31
N ARG A 338 -2.57 21.53 -13.25
CA ARG A 338 -2.99 22.69 -12.44
C ARG A 338 -2.78 22.44 -10.95
N LEU A 339 -3.16 21.25 -10.47
CA LEU A 339 -3.01 20.91 -9.07
C LEU A 339 -1.55 20.66 -8.71
N LEU A 340 -0.79 20.01 -9.60
CA LEU A 340 0.66 19.83 -9.44
C LEU A 340 1.39 21.16 -9.24
N LYS A 341 1.04 22.19 -10.04
CA LYS A 341 1.61 23.54 -9.90
C LYS A 341 1.19 24.23 -8.59
N ARG A 342 -0.04 23.97 -8.11
CA ARG A 342 -0.59 24.64 -6.92
C ARG A 342 -0.14 23.99 -5.61
N VAL A 343 -0.09 22.65 -5.56
CA VAL A 343 0.05 21.90 -4.32
C VAL A 343 1.31 21.02 -4.30
N GLY A 344 1.78 20.58 -5.46
CA GLY A 344 2.91 19.65 -5.60
C GLY A 344 2.51 18.24 -6.02
N ALA A 345 3.47 17.32 -5.96
CA ALA A 345 3.28 15.90 -6.28
C ALA A 345 2.61 15.14 -5.13
N ASP A 346 2.22 13.89 -5.40
CA ASP A 346 1.67 12.94 -4.42
C ASP A 346 0.41 13.43 -3.69
N VAL A 347 -0.44 14.14 -4.39
CA VAL A 347 -1.66 14.75 -3.82
C VAL A 347 -2.96 14.04 -4.23
N GLY A 348 -2.87 12.78 -4.69
CA GLY A 348 -4.02 11.95 -5.04
C GLY A 348 -4.60 12.19 -6.43
N VAL A 349 -3.76 12.64 -7.38
CA VAL A 349 -4.14 12.88 -8.78
C VAL A 349 -3.42 11.94 -9.76
N ASP A 350 -3.15 10.74 -9.30
CA ASP A 350 -2.52 9.67 -10.07
C ASP A 350 -3.58 8.66 -10.54
N SER A 351 -3.22 7.82 -11.51
CA SER A 351 -4.11 6.84 -12.12
C SER A 351 -3.41 5.51 -12.35
N ILE A 352 -4.20 4.46 -12.53
CA ILE A 352 -3.75 3.19 -13.08
C ILE A 352 -3.40 3.40 -14.55
N GLY A 353 -2.24 2.91 -14.98
CA GLY A 353 -1.80 2.90 -16.36
C GLY A 353 -2.09 1.57 -17.06
N ASP A 354 -2.15 1.62 -18.37
CA ASP A 354 -2.32 0.47 -19.26
C ASP A 354 -1.04 0.18 -20.08
N PHE A 355 0.10 0.34 -19.41
CA PHE A 355 1.42 0.14 -20.03
C PHE A 355 1.67 -1.34 -20.35
N PRO A 356 2.39 -1.66 -21.46
CA PRO A 356 2.77 -3.03 -21.77
C PRO A 356 3.79 -3.56 -20.75
N GLN A 357 3.37 -4.44 -19.84
CA GLN A 357 4.21 -4.95 -18.76
C GLN A 357 4.99 -6.22 -19.14
N ALA A 358 4.39 -7.14 -19.90
CA ALA A 358 4.87 -8.51 -20.03
C ALA A 358 6.31 -8.63 -20.57
N ARG A 359 6.59 -8.02 -21.72
CA ARG A 359 7.90 -8.21 -22.40
C ARG A 359 9.06 -7.58 -21.65
N GLY A 360 8.92 -6.32 -21.25
CA GLY A 360 9.99 -5.63 -20.52
C GLY A 360 10.32 -6.31 -19.21
N LEU A 361 9.29 -6.68 -18.43
CA LEU A 361 9.46 -7.38 -17.15
C LEU A 361 10.15 -8.74 -17.33
N THR A 362 9.63 -9.60 -18.22
CA THR A 362 10.19 -10.95 -18.39
C THR A 362 11.63 -10.90 -18.93
N ARG A 363 11.92 -9.99 -19.85
CA ARG A 363 13.26 -9.77 -20.39
C ARG A 363 14.25 -9.25 -19.34
N TYR A 364 13.80 -8.35 -18.46
CA TYR A 364 14.60 -7.85 -17.34
C TYR A 364 14.98 -8.96 -16.37
N LEU A 365 14.00 -9.78 -15.97
CA LEU A 365 14.23 -10.90 -15.08
C LEU A 365 15.17 -11.94 -15.71
N ASP A 366 14.94 -12.32 -16.97
CA ASP A 366 15.76 -13.25 -17.74
C ASP A 366 17.21 -12.75 -17.89
N ARG A 367 17.38 -11.45 -18.17
CA ARG A 367 18.73 -10.86 -18.31
C ARG A 367 19.53 -10.99 -17.02
N LEU A 368 18.96 -10.64 -15.89
CA LEU A 368 19.63 -10.78 -14.60
C LEU A 368 19.84 -12.22 -14.20
N ASP A 369 18.88 -13.10 -14.51
CA ASP A 369 18.99 -14.53 -14.22
C ASP A 369 20.11 -15.18 -15.03
N SER A 370 20.18 -14.91 -16.33
CA SER A 370 21.24 -15.40 -17.22
C SER A 370 22.65 -14.98 -16.80
N GLU A 371 22.76 -13.83 -16.11
CA GLU A 371 24.02 -13.33 -15.53
C GLU A 371 24.27 -13.88 -14.10
N SER A 372 23.37 -14.71 -13.56
CA SER A 372 23.40 -15.12 -12.14
C SER A 372 23.36 -13.92 -11.18
N LYS A 373 22.68 -12.85 -11.58
CA LYS A 373 22.55 -11.57 -10.86
C LYS A 373 21.09 -11.20 -10.58
N LEU A 374 20.15 -12.16 -10.65
CA LEU A 374 18.77 -11.93 -10.28
C LEU A 374 18.61 -11.99 -8.75
N PRO A 375 18.34 -10.86 -8.07
CA PRO A 375 18.09 -10.84 -6.63
C PRO A 375 16.72 -11.44 -6.30
N LYS A 376 16.46 -11.71 -5.03
CA LYS A 376 15.08 -11.87 -4.55
C LYS A 376 14.28 -10.65 -5.00
N THR A 377 13.12 -10.86 -5.60
CA THR A 377 12.34 -9.73 -6.16
C THR A 377 10.86 -9.86 -5.81
N VAL A 378 10.29 -8.76 -5.31
CA VAL A 378 8.84 -8.60 -5.10
C VAL A 378 8.32 -7.61 -6.15
N ILE A 379 7.31 -8.03 -6.92
CA ILE A 379 6.77 -7.25 -8.04
C ILE A 379 5.33 -6.89 -7.71
N TYR A 380 5.02 -5.59 -7.70
CA TYR A 380 3.68 -5.07 -7.46
C TYR A 380 3.06 -4.59 -8.75
N ASN A 381 1.81 -4.97 -8.96
CA ASN A 381 1.00 -4.58 -10.10
C ASN A 381 -0.06 -3.56 -9.67
N LEU A 382 -0.21 -2.49 -10.44
CA LEU A 382 -1.26 -1.51 -10.21
C LEU A 382 -2.51 -1.77 -11.06
N ASN A 383 -2.35 -2.31 -12.28
CA ASN A 383 -3.47 -2.60 -13.18
C ASN A 383 -4.00 -4.02 -12.93
N PRO A 384 -5.22 -4.23 -12.39
CA PRO A 384 -5.73 -5.57 -12.13
C PRO A 384 -5.88 -6.44 -13.39
N ALA A 385 -5.99 -5.83 -14.57
CA ALA A 385 -6.01 -6.58 -15.84
C ALA A 385 -4.72 -7.36 -16.10
N ASP A 386 -3.59 -6.93 -15.51
CA ASP A 386 -2.29 -7.56 -15.67
C ASP A 386 -1.97 -8.58 -14.56
N ASN A 387 -2.87 -8.86 -13.62
CA ASN A 387 -2.60 -9.79 -12.51
C ASN A 387 -2.09 -11.15 -13.00
N TYR A 388 -2.68 -11.71 -14.05
CA TYR A 388 -2.24 -12.99 -14.63
C TYR A 388 -0.91 -12.87 -15.37
N VAL A 389 -0.60 -11.71 -15.96
CA VAL A 389 0.70 -11.42 -16.59
C VAL A 389 1.79 -11.51 -15.52
N PHE A 390 1.61 -10.84 -14.39
CA PHE A 390 2.57 -10.82 -13.28
C PHE A 390 2.67 -12.20 -12.62
N ALA A 391 1.55 -12.85 -12.34
CA ALA A 391 1.52 -14.16 -11.71
C ALA A 391 2.19 -15.26 -12.56
N THR A 392 2.15 -15.16 -13.89
CA THR A 392 2.88 -16.06 -14.79
C THR A 392 4.36 -15.70 -14.90
N ALA A 393 4.69 -14.41 -14.97
CA ALA A 393 6.08 -13.94 -15.11
C ALA A 393 6.96 -14.39 -13.95
N ILE A 394 6.46 -14.37 -12.70
CA ILE A 394 7.23 -14.80 -11.53
C ILE A 394 7.62 -16.29 -11.57
N GLY A 395 6.87 -17.12 -12.30
CA GLY A 395 7.16 -18.54 -12.44
C GLY A 395 8.36 -18.87 -13.34
N ASN A 396 8.74 -17.94 -14.23
CA ASN A 396 9.74 -18.20 -15.27
C ASN A 396 11.18 -18.35 -14.72
N VAL A 397 11.47 -17.72 -13.59
CA VAL A 397 12.82 -17.56 -13.05
C VAL A 397 12.94 -18.00 -11.59
N GLN A 398 12.12 -18.96 -11.17
CA GLN A 398 12.29 -19.64 -9.89
C GLN A 398 13.40 -20.70 -10.04
N ASP A 399 14.49 -20.55 -9.30
CA ASP A 399 15.72 -21.35 -9.46
C ASP A 399 15.90 -22.46 -8.39
N GLY A 400 14.94 -22.59 -7.47
CA GLY A 400 14.99 -23.57 -6.39
C GLY A 400 15.93 -23.25 -5.24
N THR A 401 16.69 -22.15 -5.29
CA THR A 401 17.63 -21.77 -4.21
C THR A 401 16.91 -21.17 -3.01
N ILE A 402 15.83 -20.40 -3.26
CA ILE A 402 15.02 -19.73 -2.24
C ILE A 402 13.53 -20.00 -2.54
N PRO A 403 12.76 -20.55 -1.59
CA PRO A 403 11.33 -20.76 -1.80
C PRO A 403 10.60 -19.45 -2.12
N GLY A 404 10.02 -19.33 -3.31
CA GLY A 404 9.36 -18.11 -3.77
C GLY A 404 10.32 -16.95 -3.98
N LYS A 405 11.49 -17.19 -4.59
CA LYS A 405 12.54 -16.19 -4.87
C LYS A 405 11.96 -14.94 -5.53
N ILE A 406 11.05 -15.12 -6.48
CA ILE A 406 10.31 -14.05 -7.13
C ILE A 406 8.87 -14.08 -6.65
N GLN A 407 8.39 -12.99 -6.10
CA GLN A 407 7.07 -12.82 -5.49
C GLN A 407 6.16 -11.94 -6.34
N PHE A 408 4.90 -12.32 -6.48
CA PHE A 408 3.84 -11.39 -6.85
C PHE A 408 3.35 -10.76 -5.54
N GLY A 409 3.67 -9.48 -5.33
CA GLY A 409 3.39 -8.73 -4.11
C GLY A 409 1.90 -8.54 -3.83
N SER A 410 1.56 -8.04 -2.65
CA SER A 410 0.17 -7.78 -2.25
C SER A 410 -0.50 -6.76 -3.17
N GLY A 411 -1.84 -6.74 -3.16
CA GLY A 411 -2.58 -5.65 -3.80
C GLY A 411 -2.02 -4.30 -3.33
N TRP A 412 -1.44 -3.56 -4.28
CA TRP A 412 -0.80 -2.29 -4.07
C TRP A 412 -1.80 -1.16 -4.32
N TRP A 413 -1.45 0.08 -4.12
CA TRP A 413 -2.24 1.29 -4.30
C TRP A 413 -3.40 1.12 -5.32
N PHE A 414 -4.61 1.58 -4.99
CA PHE A 414 -5.89 1.27 -5.66
C PHE A 414 -6.37 -0.19 -5.58
N LEU A 415 -5.48 -1.18 -5.39
CA LEU A 415 -5.80 -2.59 -5.23
C LEU A 415 -5.64 -3.09 -3.79
N ASP A 416 -5.25 -2.24 -2.86
CA ASP A 416 -5.09 -2.52 -1.43
C ASP A 416 -6.43 -2.56 -0.65
N GLN A 417 -7.50 -2.86 -1.35
CA GLN A 417 -8.88 -2.98 -0.87
C GLN A 417 -9.43 -4.40 -1.14
N LYS A 418 -10.61 -4.70 -0.58
CA LYS A 418 -11.17 -6.05 -0.55
C LYS A 418 -11.06 -6.78 -1.90
N GLU A 419 -11.65 -6.21 -2.95
CA GLU A 419 -11.73 -6.87 -4.25
C GLU A 419 -10.37 -6.94 -4.93
N GLY A 420 -9.55 -5.88 -4.85
CA GLY A 420 -8.20 -5.88 -5.41
C GLY A 420 -7.28 -6.91 -4.76
N MET A 421 -7.37 -7.08 -3.43
CA MET A 421 -6.65 -8.12 -2.69
C MET A 421 -7.15 -9.52 -3.08
N GLU A 422 -8.47 -9.72 -3.19
CA GLU A 422 -9.06 -11.00 -3.63
C GLU A 422 -8.57 -11.36 -5.05
N TRP A 423 -8.55 -10.41 -5.98
CA TRP A 423 -8.07 -10.66 -7.35
C TRP A 423 -6.58 -11.02 -7.38
N GLN A 424 -5.76 -10.32 -6.61
CA GLN A 424 -4.31 -10.61 -6.53
C GLN A 424 -4.07 -11.99 -5.91
N ILE A 425 -4.70 -12.30 -4.76
CA ILE A 425 -4.57 -13.60 -4.08
C ILE A 425 -5.05 -14.74 -5.00
N ASN A 426 -6.17 -14.56 -5.69
CA ASN A 426 -6.67 -15.57 -6.64
C ASN A 426 -5.71 -15.80 -7.81
N ALA A 427 -5.17 -14.74 -8.42
CA ALA A 427 -4.19 -14.90 -9.50
C ALA A 427 -2.92 -15.60 -9.01
N LEU A 428 -2.39 -15.21 -7.84
CA LEU A 428 -1.22 -15.84 -7.24
C LEU A 428 -1.48 -17.31 -6.89
N SER A 429 -2.62 -17.63 -6.29
CA SER A 429 -2.93 -19.02 -5.87
C SER A 429 -3.13 -19.95 -7.05
N GLN A 430 -3.63 -19.46 -8.19
CA GLN A 430 -3.85 -20.28 -9.40
C GLN A 430 -2.56 -20.56 -10.19
N LEU A 431 -1.61 -19.62 -10.18
CA LEU A 431 -0.44 -19.64 -11.07
C LEU A 431 0.90 -19.73 -10.32
N GLY A 432 0.89 -19.59 -9.00
CA GLY A 432 2.04 -19.68 -8.13
C GLY A 432 1.74 -20.50 -6.88
N LEU A 433 2.43 -20.20 -5.78
CA LEU A 433 2.24 -20.88 -4.50
C LEU A 433 1.85 -19.86 -3.41
N LEU A 434 0.55 -19.72 -3.15
CA LEU A 434 0.05 -18.83 -2.10
C LEU A 434 0.70 -19.07 -0.74
N SER A 435 1.02 -20.33 -0.40
CA SER A 435 1.69 -20.69 0.85
C SER A 435 3.10 -20.08 1.01
N ARG A 436 3.71 -19.58 -0.07
CA ARG A 436 5.02 -18.89 -0.07
C ARG A 436 4.90 -17.36 -0.16
N PHE A 437 3.70 -16.84 -0.21
CA PHE A 437 3.45 -15.41 -0.27
C PHE A 437 3.98 -14.69 0.97
N VAL A 438 4.68 -13.57 0.77
CA VAL A 438 5.26 -12.75 1.85
C VAL A 438 4.24 -11.85 2.57
N GLY A 439 2.98 -11.89 2.16
CA GLY A 439 1.88 -11.23 2.83
C GLY A 439 1.75 -9.74 2.53
N MET A 440 1.08 -9.03 3.44
CA MET A 440 0.68 -7.63 3.34
C MET A 440 1.79 -6.69 3.80
N LEU A 441 1.85 -5.53 3.18
CA LEU A 441 2.56 -4.31 3.60
C LEU A 441 1.56 -3.16 3.71
N THR A 442 1.90 -2.06 4.40
CA THR A 442 0.95 -0.94 4.54
C THR A 442 0.99 0.05 3.40
N ASP A 443 2.13 0.28 2.79
CA ASP A 443 2.38 1.39 1.84
C ASP A 443 1.82 2.73 2.36
N SER A 444 1.90 2.97 3.65
CA SER A 444 1.18 4.07 4.30
C SER A 444 2.11 5.13 4.87
N ARG A 445 1.57 6.35 4.94
CA ARG A 445 2.16 7.51 5.61
C ARG A 445 1.58 7.74 7.02
N SER A 446 0.62 6.91 7.46
CA SER A 446 -0.07 7.08 8.75
C SER A 446 0.20 5.93 9.70
N PHE A 447 0.59 6.25 10.94
CA PHE A 447 0.84 5.25 11.98
C PHE A 447 -0.42 4.48 12.43
N VAL A 448 -1.61 5.01 12.21
CA VAL A 448 -2.85 4.30 12.56
C VAL A 448 -3.36 3.38 11.44
N SER A 449 -2.68 3.31 10.31
CA SER A 449 -3.07 2.46 9.18
C SER A 449 -2.73 0.97 9.34
N TYR A 450 -2.12 0.56 10.46
CA TYR A 450 -1.86 -0.87 10.73
C TYR A 450 -3.13 -1.73 10.81
N VAL A 451 -4.31 -1.13 10.96
CA VAL A 451 -5.59 -1.83 10.75
C VAL A 451 -5.74 -2.46 9.37
N ARG A 452 -4.93 -2.03 8.38
CA ARG A 452 -4.90 -2.66 7.05
C ARG A 452 -4.36 -4.09 7.12
N HIS A 453 -3.40 -4.38 8.01
CA HIS A 453 -2.98 -5.76 8.28
C HIS A 453 -4.11 -6.60 8.87
N GLU A 454 -4.90 -6.06 9.80
CA GLU A 454 -6.10 -6.73 10.30
C GLU A 454 -7.08 -7.00 9.16
N TYR A 455 -7.35 -6.01 8.32
CA TYR A 455 -8.26 -6.11 7.18
C TYR A 455 -7.83 -7.22 6.21
N PHE A 456 -6.56 -7.21 5.79
CA PHE A 456 -5.98 -8.24 4.93
C PHE A 456 -6.07 -9.64 5.56
N ARG A 457 -5.69 -9.78 6.82
CA ARG A 457 -5.71 -11.07 7.54
C ARG A 457 -7.11 -11.65 7.62
N ARG A 458 -8.11 -10.81 7.88
CA ARG A 458 -9.53 -11.21 7.89
C ARG A 458 -9.99 -11.67 6.52
N LEU A 459 -9.61 -10.94 5.48
CA LEU A 459 -9.94 -11.28 4.11
C LEU A 459 -9.32 -12.62 3.69
N LEU A 460 -8.01 -12.79 3.92
CA LEU A 460 -7.30 -14.04 3.66
C LEU A 460 -7.97 -15.22 4.37
N CYS A 461 -8.25 -15.08 5.67
CA CYS A 461 -8.90 -16.13 6.44
C CYS A 461 -10.32 -16.41 5.95
N SER A 462 -11.06 -15.40 5.46
CA SER A 462 -12.37 -15.59 4.88
C SER A 462 -12.34 -16.39 3.58
N MET A 463 -11.38 -16.09 2.69
CA MET A 463 -11.21 -16.82 1.43
C MET A 463 -10.87 -18.29 1.71
N ILE A 464 -9.83 -18.53 2.49
CA ILE A 464 -9.35 -19.88 2.80
C ILE A 464 -10.39 -20.67 3.63
N GLY A 465 -11.03 -20.03 4.61
CA GLY A 465 -12.05 -20.68 5.42
C GLY A 465 -13.27 -21.12 4.59
N LYS A 466 -13.67 -20.33 3.60
CA LYS A 466 -14.71 -20.69 2.66
C LYS A 466 -14.30 -21.90 1.79
N ASP A 467 -13.05 -21.94 1.34
CA ASP A 467 -12.55 -23.06 0.55
C ASP A 467 -12.51 -24.36 1.39
N VAL A 468 -12.16 -24.29 2.66
CA VAL A 468 -12.21 -25.45 3.57
C VAL A 468 -13.66 -25.93 3.73
N GLU A 469 -14.62 -25.05 3.98
CA GLU A 469 -16.04 -25.43 4.15
C GLU A 469 -16.66 -25.98 2.87
N ASN A 470 -16.18 -25.55 1.70
CA ASN A 470 -16.60 -26.08 0.41
C ASN A 470 -15.87 -27.38 0.01
N GLY A 471 -14.95 -27.89 0.82
CA GLY A 471 -14.17 -29.11 0.53
C GLY A 471 -13.09 -28.95 -0.53
N LEU A 472 -12.72 -27.70 -0.85
CA LEU A 472 -11.65 -27.38 -1.82
C LEU A 472 -10.25 -27.46 -1.17
N ILE A 473 -10.18 -27.28 0.15
CA ILE A 473 -8.98 -27.41 0.98
C ILE A 473 -9.29 -28.38 2.12
N PRO A 474 -8.36 -29.29 2.49
CA PRO A 474 -8.56 -30.20 3.62
C PRO A 474 -8.87 -29.47 4.93
N ALA A 475 -9.79 -30.00 5.72
CA ALA A 475 -10.12 -29.48 7.05
C ALA A 475 -9.03 -29.86 8.10
N ASP A 476 -7.78 -29.59 7.78
CA ASP A 476 -6.60 -29.82 8.63
C ASP A 476 -6.14 -28.50 9.25
N ARG A 477 -6.43 -28.32 10.55
CA ARG A 477 -6.10 -27.08 11.29
C ARG A 477 -4.59 -26.80 11.35
N ALA A 478 -3.76 -27.82 11.44
CA ALA A 478 -2.32 -27.64 11.53
C ALA A 478 -1.74 -27.17 10.18
N LEU A 479 -2.16 -27.81 9.09
CA LEU A 479 -1.73 -27.48 7.74
C LEU A 479 -2.21 -26.06 7.35
N VAL A 480 -3.50 -25.80 7.46
CA VAL A 480 -4.10 -24.54 6.99
C VAL A 480 -3.74 -23.39 7.93
N GLY A 481 -3.78 -23.61 9.26
CA GLY A 481 -3.33 -22.61 10.23
C GLY A 481 -1.87 -22.25 10.09
N GLY A 482 -1.00 -23.23 9.86
CA GLY A 482 0.43 -23.01 9.58
C GLY A 482 0.66 -22.17 8.31
N MET A 483 -0.12 -22.41 7.25
CA MET A 483 -0.09 -21.58 6.03
C MET A 483 -0.48 -20.13 6.33
N ILE A 484 -1.54 -19.90 7.10
CA ILE A 484 -1.98 -18.55 7.51
C ILE A 484 -0.89 -17.82 8.32
N GLU A 485 -0.27 -18.49 9.30
CA GLU A 485 0.83 -17.90 10.08
C GLU A 485 2.03 -17.54 9.20
N ASN A 486 2.36 -18.40 8.25
CA ASN A 486 3.46 -18.16 7.30
C ASN A 486 3.19 -16.92 6.45
N ILE A 487 2.01 -16.80 5.85
CA ILE A 487 1.64 -15.65 5.02
C ILE A 487 1.55 -14.36 5.86
N CYS A 488 1.02 -14.44 7.09
CA CYS A 488 0.84 -13.27 7.93
C CYS A 488 2.14 -12.71 8.52
N TYR A 489 3.23 -13.53 8.59
CA TYR A 489 4.49 -13.10 9.22
C TYR A 489 5.72 -13.90 8.81
N LYS A 490 5.73 -15.24 8.97
CA LYS A 490 6.97 -16.04 8.92
C LYS A 490 7.63 -16.03 7.54
N ASN A 491 6.84 -16.00 6.45
CA ASN A 491 7.39 -15.90 5.10
C ASN A 491 8.17 -14.61 4.90
N ALA A 492 7.63 -13.46 5.31
CA ALA A 492 8.34 -12.18 5.23
C ALA A 492 9.61 -12.20 6.09
N GLN A 493 9.53 -12.67 7.34
CA GLN A 493 10.68 -12.79 8.24
C GLN A 493 11.83 -13.58 7.60
N ASN A 494 11.52 -14.74 7.00
CA ASN A 494 12.53 -15.60 6.37
C ASN A 494 13.04 -15.04 5.03
N TYR A 495 12.16 -14.41 4.26
CA TYR A 495 12.47 -13.94 2.92
C TYR A 495 13.38 -12.71 2.91
N PHE A 496 13.08 -11.71 3.74
CA PHE A 496 13.86 -10.46 3.76
C PHE A 496 15.20 -10.57 4.49
N GLY A 497 15.36 -11.52 5.40
CA GLY A 497 16.61 -11.73 6.13
C GLY A 497 17.00 -10.55 7.02
N LEU A 498 16.01 -9.79 7.49
CA LEU A 498 16.19 -8.69 8.43
C LEU A 498 16.07 -9.18 9.87
N GLU A 499 16.90 -8.64 10.76
CA GLU A 499 16.74 -8.90 12.19
C GLU A 499 15.39 -8.37 12.67
N THR A 500 14.73 -9.13 13.52
CA THR A 500 13.44 -8.78 14.08
C THR A 500 13.57 -8.29 15.52
N GLY A 501 12.64 -7.45 15.98
CA GLY A 501 12.56 -7.04 17.36
C GLY A 501 12.17 -8.19 18.31
N LYS A 502 12.33 -8.00 19.59
CA LYS A 502 11.83 -8.90 20.63
C LYS A 502 10.41 -8.44 20.99
N LEU A 503 9.38 -9.20 20.60
CA LEU A 503 7.98 -8.91 20.91
C LEU A 503 7.40 -9.95 21.86
#